data_5de5397ff1649d9ffa767052e0c6f274
#
_entry.id   5de5397ff1649d9ffa767052e0c6f274
#
_cell.length_a   1.000
_cell.length_b   1.000
_cell.length_c   1.000
_cell.angle_alpha   90.00
_cell.angle_beta   90.00
_cell.angle_gamma   90.00
#
_symmetry.space_group_name_H-M   'P 1'
#
loop_
_entity.id
_entity.type
_entity.pdbx_description
1 polymer ?
#
loop_
_entity_poly.entity_id
_entity_poly.type
_entity_poly.pdbx_seq_one_letter_code
_entity_poly.pdbx_strand_id
1 'polypeptide(L)'
;MTQLKQEITLISGIGQLSTTLLGTGLFMIPAIAAGIAGQLSLLAWLILFIAICPIALTFAALGKRYPNAGGTAYFVRQAFSERLETSVAWLFVSVIPVGIPAAIALAGGFAQQLLPAPLDTPLGAQSFTVALLIAVNLMGSKSSGRLQTVIALSIFALVSAFVWKADITAADIAVPTMTSDSMWAIGAALAVMFWCFVGIEAFAHMGEEFKNPQRDFPIAIIAGCFVAGIVYWACSVVIIKLGAYGSPEFDAASIPWVTEQLFGNGFKTVISVLGFFACFASLNLYTQSLSRMIWAQARQHNPESRMAQLNSRGVPLYPTLAIGFVALISCVIGELSNLDLEFFLKLANGIFVLVYLLAMLAACRLLTGASRYTAMLSLVICTLVFICLSWSMLYAVTIFVTLSLPWRKWLGKGKPTVSVDKL
;
A
#
# COMPACT_ATOMS: atom_id res chain seq x y z
N MET A 1 -13.98 -25.64 11.15
CA MET A 1 -13.48 -24.66 10.12
C MET A 1 -12.48 -23.76 10.82
N THR A 2 -11.23 -23.76 10.37
CA THR A 2 -10.20 -22.87 10.93
C THR A 2 -10.48 -21.42 10.50
N GLN A 3 -10.66 -20.54 11.46
CA GLN A 3 -10.85 -19.10 11.26
C GLN A 3 -9.52 -18.37 11.54
N LEU A 4 -9.34 -17.19 10.95
CA LEU A 4 -8.23 -16.30 11.29
C LEU A 4 -8.34 -15.90 12.77
N LYS A 5 -7.18 -15.73 13.43
CA LYS A 5 -7.16 -15.35 14.85
C LYS A 5 -7.39 -13.84 14.99
N GLN A 6 -8.32 -13.45 15.86
CA GLN A 6 -8.62 -12.05 16.18
C GLN A 6 -7.61 -11.50 17.19
N GLU A 7 -6.46 -11.04 16.72
CA GLU A 7 -5.35 -10.58 17.57
C GLU A 7 -5.04 -9.08 17.42
N ILE A 8 -5.56 -8.41 16.38
CA ILE A 8 -5.28 -6.99 16.11
C ILE A 8 -6.09 -6.11 17.08
N THR A 9 -5.38 -5.28 17.84
CA THR A 9 -5.95 -4.25 18.71
C THR A 9 -6.03 -2.91 17.96
N LEU A 10 -6.78 -1.95 18.49
CA LEU A 10 -6.87 -0.60 17.94
C LEU A 10 -5.49 0.04 17.71
N ILE A 11 -4.62 0.03 18.74
CA ILE A 11 -3.28 0.63 18.67
C ILE A 11 -2.42 -0.08 17.62
N SER A 12 -2.47 -1.41 17.59
CA SER A 12 -1.77 -2.21 16.58
C SER A 12 -2.27 -1.92 15.16
N GLY A 13 -3.58 -1.74 14.98
CA GLY A 13 -4.18 -1.38 13.70
C GLY A 13 -3.77 0.02 13.22
N ILE A 14 -3.78 1.02 14.12
CA ILE A 14 -3.28 2.37 13.81
C ILE A 14 -1.80 2.30 13.40
N GLY A 15 -0.97 1.59 14.17
CA GLY A 15 0.46 1.43 13.85
C GLY A 15 0.67 0.75 12.50
N GLN A 16 -0.04 -0.33 12.21
CA GLN A 16 0.06 -1.06 10.94
C GLN A 16 -0.31 -0.17 9.74
N LEU A 17 -1.42 0.54 9.80
CA LEU A 17 -1.82 1.40 8.70
C LEU A 17 -0.89 2.59 8.56
N SER A 18 -0.54 3.27 9.65
CA SER A 18 0.39 4.41 9.62
C SER A 18 1.73 4.03 8.99
N THR A 19 2.34 2.91 9.40
CA THR A 19 3.61 2.46 8.82
C THR A 19 3.47 2.04 7.37
N THR A 20 2.34 1.47 6.98
CA THR A 20 2.10 1.08 5.59
C THR A 20 2.01 2.30 4.69
N LEU A 21 1.28 3.32 5.12
CA LEU A 21 1.17 4.55 4.37
C LEU A 21 2.48 5.34 4.33
N LEU A 22 3.22 5.40 5.44
CA LEU A 22 4.49 6.12 5.54
C LEU A 22 5.66 5.40 4.85
N GLY A 23 5.66 4.08 4.82
CA GLY A 23 6.75 3.20 4.43
C GLY A 23 7.64 3.71 3.29
N THR A 24 7.39 3.25 2.07
CA THR A 24 8.18 3.63 0.90
C THR A 24 8.00 5.09 0.51
N GLY A 25 6.79 5.63 0.70
CA GLY A 25 6.42 6.98 0.27
C GLY A 25 7.19 8.09 1.00
N LEU A 26 7.44 7.94 2.31
CA LEU A 26 8.06 9.00 3.12
C LEU A 26 9.46 9.38 2.65
N PHE A 27 10.22 8.42 2.15
CA PHE A 27 11.62 8.61 1.77
C PHE A 27 11.80 9.22 0.37
N MET A 28 10.75 9.28 -0.43
CA MET A 28 10.81 9.73 -1.84
C MET A 28 9.81 10.84 -2.15
N ILE A 29 8.54 10.63 -1.85
CA ILE A 29 7.46 11.48 -2.38
C ILE A 29 7.52 12.93 -1.91
N PRO A 30 7.88 13.25 -0.66
CA PRO A 30 7.99 14.64 -0.23
C PRO A 30 9.00 15.46 -1.04
N ALA A 31 10.16 14.87 -1.39
CA ALA A 31 11.20 15.52 -2.20
C ALA A 31 10.76 15.65 -3.67
N ILE A 32 10.21 14.59 -4.25
CA ILE A 32 9.68 14.61 -5.64
C ILE A 32 8.57 15.66 -5.77
N ALA A 33 7.63 15.69 -4.84
CA ALA A 33 6.54 16.67 -4.83
C ALA A 33 7.04 18.12 -4.69
N ALA A 34 8.06 18.33 -3.83
CA ALA A 34 8.71 19.62 -3.71
C ALA A 34 9.50 19.99 -4.96
N GLY A 35 10.14 19.04 -5.66
CA GLY A 35 10.79 19.25 -6.95
C GLY A 35 9.81 19.69 -8.05
N ILE A 36 8.59 19.15 -8.05
CA ILE A 36 7.54 19.49 -9.02
C ILE A 36 6.88 20.85 -8.72
N ALA A 37 6.52 21.12 -7.46
CA ALA A 37 5.66 22.25 -7.09
C ALA A 37 6.31 23.23 -6.10
N GLY A 38 7.57 23.01 -5.71
CA GLY A 38 8.25 23.84 -4.73
C GLY A 38 7.45 23.95 -3.43
N GLN A 39 7.36 25.15 -2.88
CA GLN A 39 6.58 25.43 -1.66
C GLN A 39 5.06 25.18 -1.83
N LEU A 40 4.52 25.21 -3.06
CA LEU A 40 3.12 24.86 -3.33
C LEU A 40 2.80 23.38 -3.05
N SER A 41 3.81 22.53 -2.94
CA SER A 41 3.63 21.13 -2.52
C SER A 41 3.03 21.01 -1.12
N LEU A 42 3.24 22.00 -0.22
CA LEU A 42 2.60 22.03 1.09
C LEU A 42 1.08 22.18 0.98
N LEU A 43 0.63 23.04 0.05
CA LEU A 43 -0.80 23.16 -0.24
C LEU A 43 -1.35 21.88 -0.91
N ALA A 44 -0.57 21.28 -1.83
CA ALA A 44 -0.94 20.01 -2.44
C ALA A 44 -1.14 18.90 -1.39
N TRP A 45 -0.29 18.82 -0.34
CA TRP A 45 -0.49 17.90 0.78
C TRP A 45 -1.82 18.13 1.52
N LEU A 46 -2.19 19.38 1.79
CA LEU A 46 -3.47 19.68 2.45
C LEU A 46 -4.66 19.29 1.56
N ILE A 47 -4.60 19.60 0.27
CA ILE A 47 -5.63 19.20 -0.71
C ILE A 47 -5.74 17.68 -0.76
N LEU A 48 -4.62 16.96 -0.87
CA LEU A 48 -4.61 15.50 -0.90
C LEU A 48 -5.19 14.91 0.39
N PHE A 49 -4.81 15.44 1.55
CA PHE A 49 -5.33 14.96 2.82
C PHE A 49 -6.85 15.12 2.91
N ILE A 50 -7.38 16.26 2.47
CA ILE A 50 -8.83 16.49 2.39
C ILE A 50 -9.47 15.51 1.39
N ALA A 51 -8.84 15.26 0.24
CA ALA A 51 -9.34 14.33 -0.78
C ALA A 51 -9.32 12.86 -0.31
N ILE A 52 -8.36 12.47 0.53
CA ILE A 52 -8.28 11.10 1.08
C ILE A 52 -9.29 10.85 2.20
N CYS A 53 -9.73 11.89 2.93
CA CYS A 53 -10.69 11.72 4.02
C CYS A 53 -11.98 10.97 3.59
N PRO A 54 -12.70 11.34 2.52
CA PRO A 54 -13.88 10.59 2.10
C PRO A 54 -13.55 9.15 1.68
N ILE A 55 -12.39 8.90 1.07
CA ILE A 55 -11.95 7.55 0.70
C ILE A 55 -11.73 6.70 1.96
N ALA A 56 -11.00 7.22 2.94
CA ALA A 56 -10.76 6.56 4.22
C ALA A 56 -12.06 6.28 4.98
N LEU A 57 -12.97 7.25 5.04
CA LEU A 57 -14.31 7.08 5.64
C LEU A 57 -15.13 6.02 4.92
N THR A 58 -15.03 5.92 3.60
CA THR A 58 -15.73 4.92 2.80
C THR A 58 -15.20 3.52 3.07
N PHE A 59 -13.88 3.32 3.09
CA PHE A 59 -13.28 2.04 3.49
C PHE A 59 -13.58 1.68 4.94
N ALA A 60 -13.56 2.64 5.84
CA ALA A 60 -13.94 2.45 7.24
C ALA A 60 -15.40 1.96 7.38
N ALA A 61 -16.33 2.56 6.62
CA ALA A 61 -17.74 2.17 6.60
C ALA A 61 -17.94 0.78 5.98
N LEU A 62 -17.23 0.46 4.89
CA LEU A 62 -17.27 -0.87 4.26
C LEU A 62 -16.72 -1.95 5.19
N GLY A 63 -15.54 -1.76 5.76
CA GLY A 63 -14.94 -2.75 6.65
C GLY A 63 -15.67 -2.91 7.98
N LYS A 64 -16.32 -1.84 8.48
CA LYS A 64 -17.24 -1.95 9.62
C LYS A 64 -18.43 -2.86 9.34
N ARG A 65 -19.01 -2.76 8.14
CA ARG A 65 -20.22 -3.48 7.76
C ARG A 65 -19.94 -4.87 7.21
N TYR A 66 -18.81 -5.05 6.56
CA TYR A 66 -18.42 -6.27 5.86
C TYR A 66 -16.98 -6.70 6.18
N PRO A 67 -16.65 -6.97 7.47
CA PRO A 67 -15.31 -7.43 7.83
C PRO A 67 -15.06 -8.81 7.22
N ASN A 68 -14.09 -8.92 6.32
CA ASN A 68 -13.76 -10.16 5.63
C ASN A 68 -12.32 -10.16 5.09
N ALA A 69 -11.64 -11.31 5.16
CA ALA A 69 -10.29 -11.49 4.62
C ALA A 69 -10.20 -11.30 3.10
N GLY A 70 -11.31 -11.42 2.38
CA GLY A 70 -11.41 -11.07 0.95
C GLY A 70 -11.32 -9.56 0.68
N GLY A 71 -11.44 -8.71 1.71
CA GLY A 71 -11.24 -7.26 1.64
C GLY A 71 -12.02 -6.60 0.51
N THR A 72 -11.32 -5.84 -0.34
CA THR A 72 -11.93 -5.11 -1.47
C THR A 72 -12.66 -6.00 -2.46
N ALA A 73 -12.14 -7.20 -2.73
CA ALA A 73 -12.81 -8.16 -3.62
C ALA A 73 -14.15 -8.62 -3.02
N TYR A 74 -14.20 -8.87 -1.72
CA TYR A 74 -15.44 -9.23 -1.03
C TYR A 74 -16.48 -8.11 -1.07
N PHE A 75 -16.09 -6.84 -0.96
CA PHE A 75 -17.00 -5.71 -1.12
C PHE A 75 -17.65 -5.71 -2.52
N VAL A 76 -16.85 -5.99 -3.56
CA VAL A 76 -17.34 -6.11 -4.94
C VAL A 76 -18.31 -7.30 -5.10
N ARG A 77 -18.05 -8.43 -4.44
CA ARG A 77 -18.99 -9.56 -4.40
C ARG A 77 -20.35 -9.16 -3.84
N GLN A 78 -20.34 -8.50 -2.68
CA GLN A 78 -21.57 -8.08 -2.00
C GLN A 78 -22.38 -7.06 -2.83
N ALA A 79 -21.68 -6.23 -3.62
CA ALA A 79 -22.33 -5.21 -4.44
C ALA A 79 -22.80 -5.76 -5.80
N PHE A 80 -22.09 -6.72 -6.39
CA PHE A 80 -22.27 -7.11 -7.79
C PHE A 80 -22.40 -8.63 -7.96
N SER A 81 -21.27 -9.37 -7.94
CA SER A 81 -21.26 -10.81 -8.20
C SER A 81 -19.96 -11.50 -7.77
N GLU A 82 -20.02 -12.84 -7.56
CA GLU A 82 -18.84 -13.68 -7.30
C GLU A 82 -17.82 -13.65 -8.43
N ARG A 83 -18.26 -13.49 -9.66
CA ARG A 83 -17.37 -13.41 -10.80
C ARG A 83 -16.50 -12.16 -10.77
N LEU A 84 -17.09 -11.01 -10.46
CA LEU A 84 -16.35 -9.75 -10.31
C LEU A 84 -15.45 -9.79 -9.07
N GLU A 85 -15.86 -10.43 -7.96
CA GLU A 85 -14.99 -10.70 -6.82
C GLU A 85 -13.69 -11.38 -7.27
N THR A 86 -13.82 -12.49 -7.99
CA THR A 86 -12.66 -13.25 -8.48
C THR A 86 -11.77 -12.40 -9.40
N SER A 87 -12.39 -11.60 -10.28
CA SER A 87 -11.63 -10.70 -11.17
C SER A 87 -10.85 -9.63 -10.38
N VAL A 88 -11.46 -9.03 -9.37
CA VAL A 88 -10.81 -8.04 -8.50
C VAL A 88 -9.72 -8.67 -7.65
N ALA A 89 -9.96 -9.87 -7.10
CA ALA A 89 -8.97 -10.61 -6.34
C ALA A 89 -7.72 -10.89 -7.18
N TRP A 90 -7.87 -11.40 -8.39
CA TRP A 90 -6.74 -11.66 -9.30
C TRP A 90 -6.07 -10.39 -9.82
N LEU A 91 -6.84 -9.31 -10.04
CA LEU A 91 -6.27 -8.00 -10.33
C LEU A 91 -5.36 -7.55 -9.18
N PHE A 92 -5.79 -7.69 -7.93
CA PHE A 92 -4.95 -7.32 -6.79
C PHE A 92 -3.75 -8.27 -6.61
N VAL A 93 -3.91 -9.57 -6.86
CA VAL A 93 -2.80 -10.54 -6.88
C VAL A 93 -1.75 -10.19 -7.94
N SER A 94 -2.14 -9.58 -9.06
CA SER A 94 -1.20 -9.16 -10.12
C SER A 94 -0.23 -8.05 -9.70
N VAL A 95 -0.40 -7.46 -8.51
CA VAL A 95 0.59 -6.59 -7.86
C VAL A 95 1.84 -7.35 -7.41
N ILE A 96 1.74 -8.66 -7.12
CA ILE A 96 2.86 -9.43 -6.57
C ILE A 96 4.11 -9.36 -7.46
N PRO A 97 4.05 -9.59 -8.78
CA PRO A 97 5.24 -9.55 -9.62
C PRO A 97 5.76 -8.15 -9.95
N VAL A 98 5.01 -7.09 -9.66
CA VAL A 98 5.40 -5.71 -10.00
C VAL A 98 5.56 -4.80 -8.78
N GLY A 99 4.59 -4.72 -7.89
CA GLY A 99 4.62 -3.81 -6.74
C GLY A 99 5.49 -4.32 -5.59
N ILE A 100 5.45 -5.62 -5.30
CA ILE A 100 6.25 -6.21 -4.20
C ILE A 100 7.76 -6.11 -4.50
N PRO A 101 8.29 -6.46 -5.69
CA PRO A 101 9.70 -6.30 -6.00
C PRO A 101 10.18 -4.86 -5.93
N ALA A 102 9.38 -3.91 -6.40
CA ALA A 102 9.71 -2.48 -6.29
C ALA A 102 9.92 -2.04 -4.83
N ALA A 103 9.00 -2.44 -3.95
CA ALA A 103 9.12 -2.11 -2.54
C ALA A 103 10.27 -2.88 -1.85
N ILE A 104 10.57 -4.12 -2.29
CA ILE A 104 11.75 -4.89 -1.83
C ILE A 104 13.03 -4.21 -2.25
N ALA A 105 13.13 -3.69 -3.48
CA ALA A 105 14.31 -2.97 -3.96
C ALA A 105 14.58 -1.72 -3.11
N LEU A 106 13.54 -0.95 -2.78
CA LEU A 106 13.66 0.21 -1.87
C LEU A 106 14.11 -0.18 -0.46
N ALA A 107 13.50 -1.20 0.14
CA ALA A 107 13.92 -1.72 1.45
C ALA A 107 15.36 -2.28 1.38
N GLY A 108 15.68 -3.00 0.31
CA GLY A 108 16.99 -3.58 0.04
C GLY A 108 18.09 -2.53 -0.06
N GLY A 109 17.81 -1.36 -0.66
CA GLY A 109 18.77 -0.25 -0.72
C GLY A 109 19.21 0.25 0.67
N PHE A 110 18.29 0.31 1.64
CA PHE A 110 18.64 0.60 3.04
C PHE A 110 19.36 -0.58 3.71
N ALA A 111 18.90 -1.82 3.47
CA ALA A 111 19.49 -3.02 4.05
C ALA A 111 20.94 -3.24 3.59
N GLN A 112 21.24 -2.94 2.32
CA GLN A 112 22.56 -3.08 1.74
C GLN A 112 23.64 -2.30 2.50
N GLN A 113 23.29 -1.16 3.08
CA GLN A 113 24.21 -0.36 3.90
C GLN A 113 24.45 -0.94 5.31
N LEU A 114 23.66 -1.92 5.73
CA LEU A 114 23.68 -2.53 7.04
C LEU A 114 24.25 -3.96 7.05
N LEU A 115 24.21 -4.63 5.90
CA LEU A 115 24.56 -6.03 5.76
C LEU A 115 26.06 -6.21 5.46
N PRO A 116 26.68 -7.26 6.01
CA PRO A 116 28.05 -7.62 5.66
C PRO A 116 28.12 -8.37 4.32
N ALA A 117 29.31 -8.41 3.72
CA ALA A 117 29.56 -9.24 2.56
C ALA A 117 29.29 -10.74 2.86
N PRO A 118 28.72 -11.50 1.93
CA PRO A 118 28.34 -11.16 0.55
C PRO A 118 26.90 -10.64 0.38
N LEU A 119 26.19 -10.30 1.48
CA LEU A 119 24.79 -9.85 1.45
C LEU A 119 24.62 -8.35 1.15
N ASP A 120 25.72 -7.60 1.10
CA ASP A 120 25.75 -6.16 0.76
C ASP A 120 25.57 -5.84 -0.73
N THR A 121 25.26 -6.86 -1.53
CA THR A 121 24.86 -6.68 -2.94
C THR A 121 23.34 -6.40 -3.06
N PRO A 122 22.86 -5.74 -4.16
CA PRO A 122 21.44 -5.49 -4.36
C PRO A 122 20.60 -6.75 -4.21
N LEU A 123 20.95 -7.83 -4.92
CA LEU A 123 20.24 -9.10 -4.86
C LEU A 123 20.35 -9.79 -3.49
N GLY A 124 21.51 -9.67 -2.82
CA GLY A 124 21.72 -10.18 -1.47
C GLY A 124 20.78 -9.52 -0.46
N ALA A 125 20.73 -8.18 -0.46
CA ALA A 125 19.86 -7.39 0.41
C ALA A 125 18.37 -7.60 0.12
N GLN A 126 17.99 -7.75 -1.15
CA GLN A 126 16.63 -8.10 -1.55
C GLN A 126 16.25 -9.51 -1.07
N SER A 127 17.13 -10.49 -1.24
CA SER A 127 16.91 -11.87 -0.77
C SER A 127 16.78 -11.94 0.74
N PHE A 128 17.64 -11.23 1.48
CA PHE A 128 17.53 -11.07 2.94
C PHE A 128 16.18 -10.47 3.33
N THR A 129 15.73 -9.41 2.64
CA THR A 129 14.45 -8.75 2.89
C THR A 129 13.28 -9.73 2.69
N VAL A 130 13.28 -10.54 1.61
CA VAL A 130 12.26 -11.55 1.35
C VAL A 130 12.25 -12.63 2.44
N ALA A 131 13.42 -13.14 2.83
CA ALA A 131 13.53 -14.14 3.88
C ALA A 131 12.99 -13.64 5.22
N LEU A 132 13.35 -12.41 5.61
CA LEU A 132 12.84 -11.75 6.81
C LEU A 132 11.33 -11.52 6.73
N LEU A 133 10.83 -11.10 5.56
CA LEU A 133 9.42 -10.87 5.30
C LEU A 133 8.59 -12.15 5.51
N ILE A 134 9.02 -13.25 4.95
CA ILE A 134 8.37 -14.56 5.15
C ILE A 134 8.42 -14.93 6.63
N ALA A 135 9.58 -14.85 7.29
CA ALA A 135 9.75 -15.21 8.69
C ALA A 135 8.78 -14.42 9.60
N VAL A 136 8.74 -13.09 9.45
CA VAL A 136 7.86 -12.21 10.25
C VAL A 136 6.38 -12.50 9.98
N ASN A 137 5.99 -12.72 8.72
CA ASN A 137 4.61 -13.06 8.38
C ASN A 137 4.15 -14.37 9.01
N LEU A 138 5.02 -15.39 9.06
CA LEU A 138 4.71 -16.68 9.65
C LEU A 138 4.62 -16.65 11.20
N MET A 139 5.08 -15.57 11.83
CA MET A 139 4.93 -15.36 13.28
C MET A 139 3.50 -14.94 13.69
N GLY A 140 2.69 -14.49 12.73
CA GLY A 140 1.30 -14.09 12.95
C GLY A 140 1.08 -12.59 13.14
N SER A 141 -0.18 -12.15 13.06
CA SER A 141 -0.57 -10.74 13.04
C SER A 141 -0.24 -9.97 14.32
N LYS A 142 -0.26 -10.63 15.47
CA LYS A 142 0.04 -10.00 16.77
C LYS A 142 1.49 -9.53 16.86
N SER A 143 2.44 -10.37 16.47
CA SER A 143 3.87 -10.03 16.50
C SER A 143 4.19 -8.96 15.47
N SER A 144 3.63 -9.08 14.27
CA SER A 144 3.74 -8.12 13.20
C SER A 144 3.18 -6.74 13.59
N GLY A 145 1.98 -6.68 14.19
CA GLY A 145 1.37 -5.43 14.61
C GLY A 145 2.14 -4.67 15.68
N ARG A 146 2.78 -5.40 16.63
CA ARG A 146 3.66 -4.76 17.63
C ARG A 146 4.90 -4.15 16.99
N LEU A 147 5.56 -4.87 16.10
CA LEU A 147 6.73 -4.37 15.37
C LEU A 147 6.36 -3.11 14.59
N GLN A 148 5.26 -3.13 13.85
CA GLN A 148 4.81 -1.97 13.06
C GLN A 148 4.44 -0.78 13.93
N THR A 149 3.86 -0.98 15.12
CA THR A 149 3.59 0.10 16.06
C THR A 149 4.88 0.78 16.54
N VAL A 150 5.92 -0.01 16.85
CA VAL A 150 7.24 0.53 17.23
C VAL A 150 7.84 1.33 16.07
N ILE A 151 7.77 0.82 14.85
CA ILE A 151 8.26 1.52 13.65
C ILE A 151 7.50 2.85 13.44
N ALA A 152 6.15 2.84 13.57
CA ALA A 152 5.35 4.06 13.45
C ALA A 152 5.76 5.13 14.45
N LEU A 153 5.97 4.74 15.70
CA LEU A 153 6.43 5.65 16.76
C LEU A 153 7.84 6.17 16.48
N SER A 154 8.73 5.34 15.95
CA SER A 154 10.10 5.74 15.59
C SER A 154 10.10 6.75 14.43
N ILE A 155 9.27 6.54 13.40
CA ILE A 155 9.11 7.49 12.29
C ILE A 155 8.54 8.83 12.81
N PHE A 156 7.52 8.77 13.65
CA PHE A 156 6.91 9.97 14.24
C PHE A 156 7.93 10.74 15.07
N ALA A 157 8.73 10.05 15.90
CA ALA A 157 9.79 10.66 16.69
C ALA A 157 10.88 11.30 15.82
N LEU A 158 11.30 10.62 14.74
CA LEU A 158 12.27 11.13 13.77
C LEU A 158 11.79 12.45 13.14
N VAL A 159 10.57 12.47 12.59
CA VAL A 159 10.02 13.67 11.94
C VAL A 159 9.78 14.79 12.95
N SER A 160 9.36 14.46 14.17
CA SER A 160 9.25 15.44 15.26
C SER A 160 10.61 16.07 15.61
N ALA A 161 11.67 15.26 15.63
CA ALA A 161 13.04 15.73 15.84
C ALA A 161 13.54 16.62 14.68
N PHE A 162 13.17 16.30 13.44
CA PHE A 162 13.45 17.16 12.28
C PHE A 162 12.79 18.53 12.43
N VAL A 163 11.49 18.57 12.72
CA VAL A 163 10.74 19.83 12.89
C VAL A 163 11.34 20.67 14.02
N TRP A 164 11.65 20.03 15.16
CA TRP A 164 12.26 20.72 16.29
C TRP A 164 13.66 21.30 15.97
N LYS A 165 14.50 20.52 15.28
CA LYS A 165 15.87 20.92 14.97
C LYS A 165 15.98 21.89 13.78
N ALA A 166 15.03 21.83 12.86
CA ALA A 166 15.01 22.68 11.67
C ALA A 166 14.55 24.12 11.98
N ASP A 167 14.09 24.44 13.20
CA ASP A 167 13.66 25.77 13.62
C ASP A 167 12.66 26.41 12.63
N ILE A 168 11.54 25.72 12.43
CA ILE A 168 10.51 26.08 11.44
C ILE A 168 9.85 27.41 11.82
N THR A 169 9.78 28.33 10.87
CA THR A 169 9.15 29.64 11.01
C THR A 169 7.86 29.76 10.21
N ALA A 170 7.06 30.78 10.45
CA ALA A 170 5.83 31.03 9.69
C ALA A 170 6.09 31.28 8.18
N ALA A 171 7.27 31.80 7.83
CA ALA A 171 7.66 32.01 6.43
C ALA A 171 7.88 30.67 5.67
N ASP A 172 8.34 29.62 6.36
CA ASP A 172 8.60 28.32 5.76
C ASP A 172 7.30 27.60 5.33
N ILE A 173 6.17 27.96 5.94
CA ILE A 173 4.86 27.39 5.68
C ILE A 173 3.92 28.35 4.90
N ALA A 174 4.38 29.53 4.55
CA ALA A 174 3.58 30.51 3.81
C ALA A 174 3.23 29.98 2.41
N VAL A 175 1.99 30.18 1.99
CA VAL A 175 1.56 29.81 0.62
C VAL A 175 2.04 30.88 -0.35
N PRO A 176 2.82 30.55 -1.40
CA PRO A 176 3.25 31.51 -2.41
C PRO A 176 2.06 32.06 -3.21
N THR A 177 2.28 33.17 -3.90
CA THR A 177 1.30 33.74 -4.82
C THR A 177 0.98 32.75 -5.93
N MET A 178 -0.32 32.51 -6.15
CA MET A 178 -0.78 31.57 -7.18
C MET A 178 -0.79 32.22 -8.57
N THR A 179 -0.28 31.49 -9.54
CA THR A 179 -0.32 31.79 -10.97
C THR A 179 -1.08 30.68 -11.71
N SER A 180 -1.40 30.88 -13.01
CA SER A 180 -1.99 29.81 -13.82
C SER A 180 -1.17 28.51 -13.84
N ASP A 181 0.16 28.65 -13.88
CA ASP A 181 1.09 27.50 -13.89
C ASP A 181 1.14 26.78 -12.55
N SER A 182 0.83 27.48 -11.46
CA SER A 182 0.74 26.89 -10.11
C SER A 182 -0.30 25.75 -10.02
N MET A 183 -1.41 25.87 -10.72
CA MET A 183 -2.47 24.85 -10.74
C MET A 183 -1.99 23.55 -11.39
N TRP A 184 -1.21 23.65 -12.48
CA TRP A 184 -0.63 22.49 -13.14
C TRP A 184 0.44 21.80 -12.25
N ALA A 185 1.29 22.59 -11.60
CA ALA A 185 2.30 22.07 -10.69
C ALA A 185 1.66 21.36 -9.48
N ILE A 186 0.61 21.94 -8.88
CA ILE A 186 -0.15 21.29 -7.80
C ILE A 186 -0.78 19.99 -8.29
N GLY A 187 -1.41 19.99 -9.47
CA GLY A 187 -2.02 18.80 -10.06
C GLY A 187 -1.01 17.67 -10.31
N ALA A 188 0.17 18.00 -10.87
CA ALA A 188 1.24 17.03 -11.09
C ALA A 188 1.79 16.48 -9.77
N ALA A 189 1.98 17.33 -8.76
CA ALA A 189 2.39 16.89 -7.42
C ALA A 189 1.35 15.96 -6.80
N LEU A 190 0.05 16.30 -6.85
CA LEU A 190 -1.04 15.46 -6.33
C LEU A 190 -1.05 14.06 -6.96
N ALA A 191 -0.79 13.95 -8.27
CA ALA A 191 -0.74 12.65 -8.96
C ALA A 191 0.35 11.72 -8.40
N VAL A 192 1.51 12.26 -8.06
CA VAL A 192 2.60 11.50 -7.44
C VAL A 192 2.31 11.23 -5.95
N MET A 193 1.83 12.24 -5.24
CA MET A 193 1.54 12.16 -3.81
C MET A 193 0.43 11.17 -3.46
N PHE A 194 -0.50 10.87 -4.38
CA PHE A 194 -1.57 9.89 -4.15
C PHE A 194 -1.02 8.52 -3.76
N TRP A 195 0.17 8.14 -4.25
CA TRP A 195 0.88 6.92 -3.85
C TRP A 195 1.02 6.79 -2.33
N CYS A 196 1.15 7.88 -1.60
CA CYS A 196 1.34 7.89 -0.15
C CYS A 196 0.14 7.34 0.65
N PHE A 197 -1.03 7.29 0.02
CA PHE A 197 -2.25 6.76 0.63
C PHE A 197 -2.71 5.44 0.01
N VAL A 198 -1.91 4.84 -0.87
CA VAL A 198 -2.06 3.46 -1.32
C VAL A 198 -1.68 2.54 -0.14
N GLY A 199 -2.59 1.64 0.24
CA GLY A 199 -2.46 0.77 1.41
C GLY A 199 -3.73 0.63 2.24
N ILE A 200 -4.66 1.57 2.14
CA ILE A 200 -5.98 1.51 2.81
C ILE A 200 -6.77 0.30 2.29
N GLU A 201 -6.71 0.01 0.99
CA GLU A 201 -7.34 -1.14 0.36
C GLU A 201 -6.73 -2.46 0.83
N ALA A 202 -5.41 -2.48 1.02
CA ALA A 202 -4.71 -3.65 1.55
C ALA A 202 -5.10 -3.92 3.01
N PHE A 203 -5.24 -2.87 3.80
CA PHE A 203 -5.66 -2.96 5.20
C PHE A 203 -7.08 -3.53 5.35
N ALA A 204 -7.95 -3.35 4.34
CA ALA A 204 -9.31 -3.91 4.35
C ALA A 204 -9.34 -5.45 4.48
N HIS A 205 -8.29 -6.15 4.02
CA HIS A 205 -8.16 -7.61 4.14
C HIS A 205 -7.84 -8.08 5.57
N MET A 206 -7.44 -7.17 6.45
CA MET A 206 -7.14 -7.46 7.86
C MET A 206 -8.37 -7.31 8.76
N GLY A 207 -9.52 -6.91 8.22
CA GLY A 207 -10.72 -6.58 8.98
C GLY A 207 -11.20 -7.69 9.92
N GLU A 208 -11.14 -8.97 9.50
CA GLU A 208 -11.54 -10.12 10.31
C GLU A 208 -10.59 -10.40 11.50
N GLU A 209 -9.36 -9.93 11.46
CA GLU A 209 -8.35 -10.19 12.49
C GLU A 209 -8.40 -9.18 13.65
N PHE A 210 -9.24 -8.15 13.57
CA PHE A 210 -9.47 -7.23 14.67
C PHE A 210 -10.25 -7.88 15.80
N LYS A 211 -9.89 -7.56 17.06
CA LYS A 211 -10.63 -8.01 18.24
C LYS A 211 -12.06 -7.45 18.25
N ASN A 212 -12.22 -6.20 17.86
CA ASN A 212 -13.51 -5.52 17.72
C ASN A 212 -13.63 -4.87 16.33
N PRO A 213 -13.91 -5.65 15.26
CA PRO A 213 -13.85 -5.15 13.88
C PRO A 213 -14.76 -3.94 13.64
N GLN A 214 -15.95 -3.93 14.23
CA GLN A 214 -16.95 -2.87 14.00
C GLN A 214 -16.57 -1.52 14.61
N ARG A 215 -15.70 -1.51 15.65
CA ARG A 215 -15.24 -0.31 16.33
C ARG A 215 -13.80 0.03 15.96
N ASP A 216 -12.89 -0.93 16.13
CA ASP A 216 -11.45 -0.67 16.09
C ASP A 216 -10.94 -0.49 14.66
N PHE A 217 -11.49 -1.23 13.69
CA PHE A 217 -11.10 -1.12 12.30
C PHE A 217 -11.37 0.28 11.69
N PRO A 218 -12.60 0.86 11.78
CA PRO A 218 -12.83 2.20 11.23
C PRO A 218 -12.02 3.28 11.93
N ILE A 219 -11.83 3.19 13.25
CA ILE A 219 -11.00 4.14 13.99
C ILE A 219 -9.53 4.02 13.56
N ALA A 220 -9.03 2.81 13.35
CA ALA A 220 -7.66 2.58 12.90
C ALA A 220 -7.40 3.17 11.51
N ILE A 221 -8.34 3.06 10.56
CA ILE A 221 -8.22 3.68 9.23
C ILE A 221 -8.13 5.20 9.35
N ILE A 222 -9.06 5.83 10.06
CA ILE A 222 -9.11 7.29 10.17
C ILE A 222 -7.87 7.82 10.87
N ALA A 223 -7.51 7.23 12.02
CA ALA A 223 -6.37 7.65 12.79
C ALA A 223 -5.05 7.39 12.05
N GLY A 224 -4.91 6.25 11.36
CA GLY A 224 -3.72 5.93 10.58
C GLY A 224 -3.51 6.89 9.42
N CYS A 225 -4.56 7.24 8.68
CA CYS A 225 -4.49 8.26 7.62
C CYS A 225 -4.15 9.64 8.18
N PHE A 226 -4.70 10.01 9.34
CA PHE A 226 -4.42 11.29 9.98
C PHE A 226 -2.97 11.41 10.42
N VAL A 227 -2.43 10.36 11.08
CA VAL A 227 -1.02 10.30 11.47
C VAL A 227 -0.11 10.40 10.25
N ALA A 228 -0.39 9.64 9.19
CA ALA A 228 0.39 9.68 7.95
C ALA A 228 0.37 11.07 7.31
N GLY A 229 -0.80 11.71 7.22
CA GLY A 229 -0.94 13.05 6.65
C GLY A 229 -0.12 14.10 7.38
N ILE A 230 -0.15 14.09 8.73
CA ILE A 230 0.66 15.00 9.56
C ILE A 230 2.15 14.76 9.33
N VAL A 231 2.60 13.50 9.34
CA VAL A 231 4.01 13.15 9.16
C VAL A 231 4.51 13.56 7.79
N TYR A 232 3.75 13.31 6.72
CA TYR A 232 4.09 13.73 5.37
C TYR A 232 4.21 15.24 5.24
N TRP A 233 3.22 15.98 5.75
CA TRP A 233 3.23 17.43 5.70
C TRP A 233 4.42 18.02 6.48
N ALA A 234 4.64 17.56 7.70
CA ALA A 234 5.74 18.02 8.55
C ALA A 234 7.12 17.71 7.93
N CYS A 235 7.28 16.51 7.35
CA CYS A 235 8.49 16.13 6.65
C CYS A 235 8.75 17.02 5.42
N SER A 236 7.70 17.31 4.64
CA SER A 236 7.79 18.19 3.46
C SER A 236 8.18 19.62 3.81
N VAL A 237 7.69 20.16 4.93
CA VAL A 237 8.12 21.49 5.42
C VAL A 237 9.63 21.51 5.64
N VAL A 238 10.18 20.49 6.31
CA VAL A 238 11.63 20.41 6.59
C VAL A 238 12.44 20.25 5.31
N ILE A 239 12.00 19.38 4.37
CA ILE A 239 12.64 19.16 3.08
C ILE A 239 12.70 20.46 2.27
N ILE A 240 11.62 21.23 2.23
CA ILE A 240 11.55 22.51 1.52
C ILE A 240 12.47 23.52 2.18
N LYS A 241 12.42 23.66 3.50
CA LYS A 241 13.26 24.62 4.23
C LYS A 241 14.74 24.39 4.00
N LEU A 242 15.18 23.14 3.99
CA LEU A 242 16.60 22.79 3.80
C LEU A 242 17.00 22.67 2.30
N GLY A 243 16.07 22.80 1.35
CA GLY A 243 16.35 22.68 -0.06
C GLY A 243 16.71 21.26 -0.52
N ALA A 244 16.25 20.24 0.21
CA ALA A 244 16.55 18.82 -0.08
C ALA A 244 15.64 18.25 -1.20
N TYR A 245 15.52 18.93 -2.34
CA TYR A 245 14.70 18.56 -3.47
C TYR A 245 15.22 19.14 -4.78
N GLY A 246 14.66 18.75 -5.91
CA GLY A 246 14.92 19.34 -7.23
C GLY A 246 16.11 18.74 -7.99
N SER A 247 16.72 17.65 -7.49
CA SER A 247 17.68 16.84 -8.23
C SER A 247 17.37 15.35 -8.09
N PRO A 248 17.75 14.49 -9.05
CA PRO A 248 17.53 13.05 -8.96
C PRO A 248 18.16 12.41 -7.72
N GLU A 249 19.21 12.99 -7.18
CA GLU A 249 19.86 12.52 -5.94
C GLU A 249 18.96 12.67 -4.73
N PHE A 250 18.17 13.75 -4.66
CA PHE A 250 17.23 13.98 -3.56
C PHE A 250 15.97 13.12 -3.66
N ASP A 251 15.61 12.63 -4.83
CA ASP A 251 14.39 11.81 -4.99
C ASP A 251 14.44 10.54 -4.14
N ALA A 252 15.64 9.96 -3.93
CA ALA A 252 15.80 8.78 -3.09
C ALA A 252 16.58 9.03 -1.78
N ALA A 253 17.32 10.13 -1.68
CA ALA A 253 18.26 10.41 -0.59
C ALA A 253 17.94 11.67 0.24
N SER A 254 16.80 12.31 0.05
CA SER A 254 16.44 13.56 0.76
C SER A 254 16.42 13.37 2.28
N ILE A 255 15.80 12.31 2.80
CA ILE A 255 15.72 12.04 4.25
C ILE A 255 17.10 11.73 4.86
N PRO A 256 17.93 10.84 4.28
CA PRO A 256 19.32 10.68 4.70
C PRO A 256 20.09 11.99 4.74
N TRP A 257 19.99 12.80 3.68
CA TRP A 257 20.66 14.09 3.61
C TRP A 257 20.16 15.09 4.67
N VAL A 258 18.86 15.25 4.86
CA VAL A 258 18.25 16.06 5.92
C VAL A 258 18.78 15.63 7.29
N THR A 259 18.87 14.31 7.51
CA THR A 259 19.37 13.78 8.78
C THR A 259 20.84 14.16 9.01
N GLU A 260 21.65 14.07 7.97
CA GLU A 260 23.08 14.45 8.03
C GLU A 260 23.26 15.95 8.31
N GLN A 261 22.45 16.81 7.68
CA GLN A 261 22.48 18.26 7.88
C GLN A 261 22.07 18.65 9.31
N LEU A 262 21.04 18.01 9.86
CA LEU A 262 20.50 18.38 11.17
C LEU A 262 21.25 17.74 12.34
N PHE A 263 21.77 16.52 12.19
CA PHE A 263 22.34 15.72 13.28
C PHE A 263 23.78 15.27 13.04
N GLY A 264 24.32 15.48 11.84
CA GLY A 264 25.69 15.08 11.45
C GLY A 264 25.80 13.61 11.00
N ASN A 265 26.99 13.24 10.53
CA ASN A 265 27.27 11.95 9.86
C ASN A 265 27.06 10.70 10.77
N GLY A 266 27.05 10.86 12.08
CA GLY A 266 26.86 9.75 13.01
C GLY A 266 25.48 9.06 12.92
N PHE A 267 24.50 9.71 12.28
CA PHE A 267 23.14 9.20 12.18
C PHE A 267 22.84 8.35 10.92
N LYS A 268 23.82 8.14 10.04
CA LYS A 268 23.64 7.37 8.79
C LYS A 268 23.10 5.96 9.04
N THR A 269 23.66 5.25 10.01
CA THR A 269 23.18 3.90 10.37
C THR A 269 21.76 3.93 10.93
N VAL A 270 21.43 4.93 11.77
CA VAL A 270 20.09 5.08 12.34
C VAL A 270 19.06 5.27 11.23
N ILE A 271 19.35 6.14 10.25
CA ILE A 271 18.42 6.40 9.16
C ILE A 271 18.26 5.20 8.23
N SER A 272 19.36 4.45 7.99
CA SER A 272 19.30 3.21 7.19
C SER A 272 18.44 2.14 7.88
N VAL A 273 18.55 1.99 9.20
CA VAL A 273 17.72 1.08 9.99
C VAL A 273 16.24 1.51 9.93
N LEU A 274 15.95 2.78 10.17
CA LEU A 274 14.58 3.29 10.13
C LEU A 274 13.97 3.21 8.73
N GLY A 275 14.73 3.56 7.68
CA GLY A 275 14.30 3.46 6.29
C GLY A 275 14.00 2.02 5.89
N PHE A 276 14.87 1.09 6.25
CA PHE A 276 14.63 -0.34 6.04
C PHE A 276 13.32 -0.79 6.69
N PHE A 277 13.15 -0.54 7.98
CA PHE A 277 11.96 -0.99 8.69
C PHE A 277 10.69 -0.28 8.26
N ALA A 278 10.76 0.98 7.84
CA ALA A 278 9.62 1.70 7.28
C ALA A 278 9.14 1.06 5.97
N CYS A 279 10.04 0.83 5.01
CA CYS A 279 9.72 0.14 3.76
C CYS A 279 9.25 -1.31 4.02
N PHE A 280 9.94 -2.01 4.93
CA PHE A 280 9.60 -3.36 5.34
C PHE A 280 8.18 -3.46 5.94
N ALA A 281 7.74 -2.45 6.71
CA ALA A 281 6.41 -2.44 7.31
C ALA A 281 5.30 -2.42 6.25
N SER A 282 5.46 -1.62 5.18
CA SER A 282 4.53 -1.62 4.04
C SER A 282 4.49 -2.98 3.36
N LEU A 283 5.67 -3.53 3.02
CA LEU A 283 5.80 -4.87 2.43
C LEU A 283 5.12 -5.93 3.26
N ASN A 284 5.30 -5.85 4.59
CA ASN A 284 4.74 -6.80 5.52
C ASN A 284 3.21 -6.78 5.51
N LEU A 285 2.57 -5.60 5.50
CA LEU A 285 1.12 -5.50 5.40
C LEU A 285 0.61 -6.01 4.05
N TYR A 286 1.24 -5.63 2.94
CA TYR A 286 0.84 -6.12 1.62
C TYR A 286 0.96 -7.64 1.49
N THR A 287 2.03 -8.23 2.01
CA THR A 287 2.20 -9.69 2.05
C THR A 287 1.12 -10.35 2.90
N GLN A 288 0.78 -9.78 4.06
CA GLN A 288 -0.33 -10.25 4.89
C GLN A 288 -1.67 -10.17 4.14
N SER A 289 -1.97 -9.03 3.57
CA SER A 289 -3.19 -8.76 2.83
C SER A 289 -3.38 -9.74 1.66
N LEU A 290 -2.39 -9.83 0.78
CA LEU A 290 -2.41 -10.72 -0.38
C LEU A 290 -2.51 -12.19 0.02
N SER A 291 -1.80 -12.61 1.07
CA SER A 291 -1.86 -14.00 1.54
C SER A 291 -3.24 -14.37 2.08
N ARG A 292 -3.92 -13.46 2.77
CA ARG A 292 -5.29 -13.64 3.26
C ARG A 292 -6.30 -13.67 2.15
N MET A 293 -6.13 -12.81 1.16
CA MET A 293 -6.99 -12.80 -0.02
C MET A 293 -6.86 -14.09 -0.83
N ILE A 294 -5.64 -14.57 -1.10
CA ILE A 294 -5.40 -15.85 -1.79
C ILE A 294 -6.02 -16.99 -0.99
N TRP A 295 -5.84 -16.99 0.32
CA TRP A 295 -6.44 -17.98 1.22
C TRP A 295 -7.98 -17.93 1.18
N ALA A 296 -8.59 -16.75 1.23
CA ALA A 296 -10.04 -16.59 1.18
C ALA A 296 -10.62 -17.11 -0.15
N GLN A 297 -9.98 -16.79 -1.27
CA GLN A 297 -10.36 -17.30 -2.59
C GLN A 297 -10.20 -18.82 -2.69
N ALA A 298 -9.09 -19.37 -2.20
CA ALA A 298 -8.86 -20.81 -2.18
C ALA A 298 -9.89 -21.54 -1.31
N ARG A 299 -10.20 -21.03 -0.13
CA ARG A 299 -11.20 -21.59 0.78
C ARG A 299 -12.60 -21.62 0.17
N GLN A 300 -12.95 -20.61 -0.63
CA GLN A 300 -14.25 -20.53 -1.27
C GLN A 300 -14.39 -21.51 -2.44
N HIS A 301 -13.35 -21.66 -3.27
CA HIS A 301 -13.42 -22.46 -4.50
C HIS A 301 -12.95 -23.91 -4.34
N ASN A 302 -11.96 -24.13 -3.48
CA ASN A 302 -11.40 -25.47 -3.19
C ASN A 302 -10.87 -25.54 -1.76
N PRO A 303 -11.74 -25.81 -0.76
CA PRO A 303 -11.38 -25.87 0.66
C PRO A 303 -10.32 -26.91 1.01
N GLU A 304 -10.15 -27.95 0.21
CA GLU A 304 -9.15 -29.01 0.42
C GLU A 304 -7.76 -28.62 -0.08
N SER A 305 -7.66 -27.55 -0.86
CA SER A 305 -6.39 -27.03 -1.35
C SER A 305 -5.44 -26.66 -0.21
N ARG A 306 -4.14 -26.91 -0.42
CA ARG A 306 -3.10 -26.41 0.51
C ARG A 306 -3.14 -24.88 0.68
N MET A 307 -3.55 -24.16 -0.36
CA MET A 307 -3.73 -22.69 -0.30
C MET A 307 -4.85 -22.25 0.66
N ALA A 308 -5.80 -23.14 0.99
CA ALA A 308 -6.87 -22.89 1.96
C ALA A 308 -6.50 -23.27 3.40
N GLN A 309 -5.27 -23.73 3.65
CA GLN A 309 -4.82 -24.18 4.97
C GLN A 309 -4.15 -23.05 5.76
N LEU A 310 -4.40 -23.04 7.08
CA LEU A 310 -3.72 -22.16 8.03
C LEU A 310 -2.71 -22.99 8.85
N ASN A 311 -1.60 -22.36 9.25
CA ASN A 311 -0.68 -22.96 10.20
C ASN A 311 -1.24 -22.91 11.64
N SER A 312 -0.51 -23.47 12.63
CA SER A 312 -0.90 -23.47 14.05
C SER A 312 -1.11 -22.07 14.64
N ARG A 313 -0.53 -21.04 14.02
CA ARG A 313 -0.67 -19.63 14.42
C ARG A 313 -1.83 -18.91 13.73
N GLY A 314 -2.57 -19.59 12.84
CA GLY A 314 -3.68 -18.99 12.09
C GLY A 314 -3.23 -18.16 10.89
N VAL A 315 -2.05 -18.45 10.33
CA VAL A 315 -1.49 -17.73 9.17
C VAL A 315 -1.59 -18.62 7.92
N PRO A 316 -1.95 -18.05 6.75
CA PRO A 316 -1.95 -18.74 5.46
C PRO A 316 -0.52 -19.08 5.02
N LEU A 317 -0.02 -20.29 5.37
CA LEU A 317 1.37 -20.69 5.13
C LEU A 317 1.72 -20.70 3.63
N TYR A 318 0.97 -21.49 2.83
CA TYR A 318 1.29 -21.68 1.43
C TYR A 318 1.11 -20.41 0.57
N PRO A 319 0.06 -19.60 0.76
CA PRO A 319 -0.03 -18.29 0.12
C PRO A 319 1.15 -17.38 0.44
N THR A 320 1.58 -17.30 1.71
CA THR A 320 2.73 -16.48 2.11
C THR A 320 4.02 -16.92 1.43
N LEU A 321 4.29 -18.24 1.38
CA LEU A 321 5.46 -18.78 0.69
C LEU A 321 5.41 -18.54 -0.83
N ALA A 322 4.23 -18.68 -1.45
CA ALA A 322 4.05 -18.41 -2.87
C ALA A 322 4.34 -16.94 -3.22
N ILE A 323 3.87 -15.99 -2.39
CA ILE A 323 4.16 -14.57 -2.57
C ILE A 323 5.67 -14.32 -2.50
N GLY A 324 6.35 -14.84 -1.47
CA GLY A 324 7.79 -14.69 -1.33
C GLY A 324 8.58 -15.29 -2.50
N PHE A 325 8.16 -16.45 -3.00
CA PHE A 325 8.79 -17.10 -4.15
C PHE A 325 8.64 -16.27 -5.43
N VAL A 326 7.41 -15.80 -5.74
CA VAL A 326 7.17 -14.95 -6.92
C VAL A 326 7.94 -13.64 -6.80
N ALA A 327 7.93 -13.03 -5.62
CA ALA A 327 8.65 -11.78 -5.38
C ALA A 327 10.17 -11.94 -5.61
N LEU A 328 10.77 -13.03 -5.11
CA LEU A 328 12.18 -13.32 -5.30
C LEU A 328 12.54 -13.52 -6.77
N ILE A 329 11.73 -14.31 -7.50
CA ILE A 329 11.92 -14.49 -8.96
C ILE A 329 11.83 -13.14 -9.67
N SER A 330 10.86 -12.30 -9.33
CA SER A 330 10.69 -10.97 -9.96
C SER A 330 11.86 -10.04 -9.64
N CYS A 331 12.43 -10.10 -8.43
CA CYS A 331 13.66 -9.35 -8.09
C CYS A 331 14.84 -9.81 -8.95
N VAL A 332 15.02 -11.12 -9.12
CA VAL A 332 16.08 -11.68 -9.97
C VAL A 332 15.91 -11.26 -11.43
N ILE A 333 14.67 -11.33 -11.95
CA ILE A 333 14.39 -10.90 -13.33
C ILE A 333 14.65 -9.39 -13.47
N GLY A 334 14.21 -8.58 -12.51
CA GLY A 334 14.43 -7.13 -12.52
C GLY A 334 15.91 -6.77 -12.59
N GLU A 335 16.73 -7.41 -11.75
CA GLU A 335 18.17 -7.19 -11.71
C GLU A 335 18.85 -7.63 -13.01
N LEU A 336 18.54 -8.83 -13.52
CA LEU A 336 19.11 -9.34 -14.76
C LEU A 336 18.70 -8.55 -16.01
N SER A 337 17.52 -7.96 -15.99
CA SER A 337 16.97 -7.20 -17.12
C SER A 337 17.22 -5.70 -17.01
N ASN A 338 17.89 -5.23 -15.96
CA ASN A 338 18.12 -3.81 -15.65
C ASN A 338 16.83 -2.97 -15.73
N LEU A 339 15.72 -3.51 -15.20
CA LEU A 339 14.44 -2.81 -15.19
C LEU A 339 14.42 -1.75 -14.09
N ASP A 340 14.04 -0.53 -14.47
CA ASP A 340 13.96 0.60 -13.55
C ASP A 340 12.82 0.41 -12.51
N LEU A 341 13.09 0.85 -11.29
CA LEU A 341 12.11 0.89 -10.21
C LEU A 341 10.83 1.64 -10.63
N GLU A 342 10.97 2.72 -11.36
CA GLU A 342 9.86 3.55 -11.85
C GLU A 342 8.90 2.78 -12.75
N PHE A 343 9.41 1.86 -13.59
CA PHE A 343 8.60 0.98 -14.43
C PHE A 343 7.66 0.11 -13.59
N PHE A 344 8.20 -0.55 -12.57
CA PHE A 344 7.42 -1.39 -11.67
C PHE A 344 6.37 -0.60 -10.88
N LEU A 345 6.74 0.59 -10.40
CA LEU A 345 5.83 1.46 -9.65
C LEU A 345 4.67 1.96 -10.51
N LYS A 346 4.91 2.33 -11.77
CA LYS A 346 3.86 2.75 -12.70
C LYS A 346 2.83 1.66 -12.95
N LEU A 347 3.26 0.41 -13.15
CA LEU A 347 2.37 -0.72 -13.36
C LEU A 347 1.54 -1.02 -12.10
N ALA A 348 2.16 -1.02 -10.93
CA ALA A 348 1.50 -1.25 -9.66
C ALA A 348 0.44 -0.18 -9.36
N ASN A 349 0.76 1.08 -9.63
CA ASN A 349 -0.14 2.22 -9.38
C ASN A 349 -1.46 2.09 -10.15
N GLY A 350 -1.40 1.68 -11.42
CA GLY A 350 -2.58 1.41 -12.23
C GLY A 350 -3.50 0.35 -11.60
N ILE A 351 -2.93 -0.72 -11.03
CA ILE A 351 -3.69 -1.76 -10.35
C ILE A 351 -4.40 -1.19 -9.11
N PHE A 352 -3.66 -0.47 -8.26
CA PHE A 352 -4.22 0.07 -7.02
C PHE A 352 -5.38 1.04 -7.28
N VAL A 353 -5.21 1.99 -8.19
CA VAL A 353 -6.27 2.96 -8.48
C VAL A 353 -7.51 2.28 -9.05
N LEU A 354 -7.36 1.25 -9.89
CA LEU A 354 -8.49 0.47 -10.39
C LEU A 354 -9.19 -0.30 -9.26
N VAL A 355 -8.45 -0.87 -8.32
CA VAL A 355 -9.01 -1.52 -7.13
C VAL A 355 -9.78 -0.53 -6.25
N TYR A 356 -9.25 0.69 -6.07
CA TYR A 356 -9.96 1.77 -5.37
C TYR A 356 -11.27 2.13 -6.07
N LEU A 357 -11.24 2.33 -7.37
CA LEU A 357 -12.45 2.62 -8.17
C LEU A 357 -13.53 1.56 -7.99
N LEU A 358 -13.16 0.28 -8.09
CA LEU A 358 -14.08 -0.85 -7.93
C LEU A 358 -14.64 -0.92 -6.51
N ALA A 359 -13.81 -0.63 -5.50
CA ALA A 359 -14.26 -0.54 -4.10
C ALA A 359 -15.25 0.62 -3.90
N MET A 360 -15.00 1.80 -4.49
CA MET A 360 -15.89 2.97 -4.39
C MET A 360 -17.21 2.72 -5.12
N LEU A 361 -17.18 2.07 -6.28
CA LEU A 361 -18.41 1.62 -6.98
C LEU A 361 -19.23 0.66 -6.12
N ALA A 362 -18.58 -0.30 -5.48
CA ALA A 362 -19.24 -1.21 -4.53
C ALA A 362 -19.85 -0.45 -3.36
N ALA A 363 -19.10 0.51 -2.78
CA ALA A 363 -19.58 1.34 -1.67
C ALA A 363 -20.83 2.15 -2.03
N CYS A 364 -20.89 2.75 -3.22
CA CYS A 364 -22.07 3.49 -3.69
C CYS A 364 -23.34 2.63 -3.75
N ARG A 365 -23.18 1.30 -3.91
CA ARG A 365 -24.29 0.34 -3.92
C ARG A 365 -24.64 -0.18 -2.54
N LEU A 366 -23.65 -0.41 -1.69
CA LEU A 366 -23.81 -1.09 -0.40
C LEU A 366 -24.13 -0.13 0.75
N LEU A 367 -23.65 1.10 0.68
CA LEU A 367 -23.81 2.09 1.74
C LEU A 367 -25.06 2.94 1.52
N THR A 368 -25.62 3.45 2.63
CA THR A 368 -26.83 4.28 2.65
C THR A 368 -26.60 5.54 3.46
N GLY A 369 -27.47 6.55 3.32
CA GLY A 369 -27.38 7.81 4.05
C GLY A 369 -26.10 8.58 3.78
N ALA A 370 -25.54 9.23 4.78
CA ALA A 370 -24.32 10.05 4.66
C ALA A 370 -23.13 9.27 4.10
N SER A 371 -22.94 8.00 4.46
CA SER A 371 -21.85 7.16 3.96
C SER A 371 -21.95 6.89 2.44
N ARG A 372 -23.12 6.96 1.84
CA ARG A 372 -23.27 6.85 0.39
C ARG A 372 -22.80 8.12 -0.32
N TYR A 373 -23.03 9.30 0.26
CA TYR A 373 -22.51 10.55 -0.30
C TYR A 373 -20.99 10.62 -0.22
N THR A 374 -20.40 10.16 0.88
CA THR A 374 -18.93 10.05 0.96
C THR A 374 -18.38 9.07 -0.08
N ALA A 375 -19.05 7.95 -0.34
CA ALA A 375 -18.66 6.99 -1.37
C ALA A 375 -18.75 7.59 -2.79
N MET A 376 -19.79 8.37 -3.09
CA MET A 376 -19.93 9.08 -4.38
C MET A 376 -18.82 10.09 -4.57
N LEU A 377 -18.50 10.90 -3.55
CA LEU A 377 -17.39 11.85 -3.59
C LEU A 377 -16.06 11.11 -3.80
N SER A 378 -15.84 10.02 -3.07
CA SER A 378 -14.65 9.17 -3.22
C SER A 378 -14.53 8.59 -4.63
N LEU A 379 -15.65 8.17 -5.22
CA LEU A 379 -15.68 7.67 -6.60
C LEU A 379 -15.23 8.75 -7.60
N VAL A 380 -15.73 9.99 -7.44
CA VAL A 380 -15.32 11.12 -8.30
C VAL A 380 -13.82 11.36 -8.15
N ILE A 381 -13.30 11.43 -6.92
CA ILE A 381 -11.86 11.64 -6.66
C ILE A 381 -11.03 10.52 -7.30
N CYS A 382 -11.37 9.25 -7.07
CA CYS A 382 -10.65 8.12 -7.66
C CYS A 382 -10.72 8.13 -9.20
N THR A 383 -11.85 8.58 -9.78
CA THR A 383 -11.98 8.71 -11.24
C THR A 383 -11.06 9.80 -11.79
N LEU A 384 -10.95 10.93 -11.10
CA LEU A 384 -10.00 11.99 -11.48
C LEU A 384 -8.56 11.50 -11.44
N VAL A 385 -8.17 10.82 -10.35
CA VAL A 385 -6.83 10.21 -10.23
C VAL A 385 -6.61 9.18 -11.35
N PHE A 386 -7.61 8.36 -11.65
CA PHE A 386 -7.54 7.37 -12.73
C PHE A 386 -7.25 8.02 -14.10
N ILE A 387 -7.93 9.13 -14.41
CA ILE A 387 -7.71 9.87 -15.66
C ILE A 387 -6.29 10.47 -15.71
N CYS A 388 -5.79 10.98 -14.58
CA CYS A 388 -4.45 11.59 -14.49
C CYS A 388 -3.30 10.58 -14.66
N LEU A 389 -3.52 9.27 -14.41
CA LEU A 389 -2.48 8.23 -14.53
C LEU A 389 -2.17 7.83 -15.99
N SER A 390 -2.93 8.34 -16.98
CA SER A 390 -2.65 8.17 -18.42
C SER A 390 -2.42 6.68 -18.84
N TRP A 391 -1.36 6.40 -19.61
CA TRP A 391 -1.10 5.09 -20.21
C TRP A 391 -0.79 3.96 -19.21
N SER A 392 -0.34 4.26 -18.00
CA SER A 392 -0.06 3.25 -16.98
C SER A 392 -1.30 2.46 -16.55
N MET A 393 -2.49 3.01 -16.79
CA MET A 393 -3.77 2.33 -16.54
C MET A 393 -4.07 1.16 -17.48
N LEU A 394 -3.51 1.17 -18.70
CA LEU A 394 -3.81 0.13 -19.70
C LEU A 394 -3.42 -1.26 -19.20
N TYR A 395 -2.32 -1.40 -18.46
CA TYR A 395 -1.91 -2.67 -17.87
C TYR A 395 -3.00 -3.21 -16.94
N ALA A 396 -3.44 -2.42 -15.97
CA ALA A 396 -4.46 -2.82 -15.00
C ALA A 396 -5.81 -3.10 -15.66
N VAL A 397 -6.24 -2.23 -16.59
CA VAL A 397 -7.50 -2.39 -17.34
C VAL A 397 -7.45 -3.65 -18.18
N THR A 398 -6.37 -3.92 -18.90
CA THR A 398 -6.21 -5.13 -19.73
C THR A 398 -6.30 -6.38 -18.88
N ILE A 399 -5.62 -6.43 -17.73
CA ILE A 399 -5.73 -7.56 -16.79
C ILE A 399 -7.18 -7.73 -16.33
N PHE A 400 -7.81 -6.65 -15.85
CA PHE A 400 -9.16 -6.72 -15.33
C PHE A 400 -10.18 -7.17 -16.39
N VAL A 401 -10.12 -6.60 -17.59
CA VAL A 401 -11.01 -6.98 -18.71
C VAL A 401 -10.78 -8.45 -19.07
N THR A 402 -9.53 -8.88 -19.25
CA THR A 402 -9.19 -10.27 -19.56
C THR A 402 -9.75 -11.23 -18.50
N LEU A 403 -9.59 -10.93 -17.22
CA LEU A 403 -10.09 -11.75 -16.11
C LEU A 403 -11.63 -11.74 -16.02
N SER A 404 -12.27 -10.66 -16.47
CA SER A 404 -13.73 -10.49 -16.43
C SER A 404 -14.44 -11.11 -17.61
N LEU A 405 -13.74 -11.46 -18.70
CA LEU A 405 -14.34 -12.09 -19.87
C LEU A 405 -14.70 -13.56 -19.61
N PRO A 406 -15.80 -14.06 -20.20
CA PRO A 406 -16.30 -15.44 -19.98
C PRO A 406 -15.54 -16.50 -20.78
N TRP A 407 -14.20 -16.52 -20.74
CA TRP A 407 -13.35 -17.46 -21.48
C TRP A 407 -13.79 -18.91 -21.33
N ARG A 408 -14.23 -19.35 -20.13
CA ARG A 408 -14.73 -20.71 -19.90
C ARG A 408 -15.97 -21.07 -20.71
N LYS A 409 -16.84 -20.09 -21.04
CA LYS A 409 -17.99 -20.31 -21.92
C LYS A 409 -17.57 -20.46 -23.38
N TRP A 410 -16.44 -19.87 -23.77
CA TRP A 410 -15.93 -19.94 -25.13
C TRP A 410 -15.06 -21.17 -25.38
N LEU A 411 -14.26 -21.58 -24.40
CA LEU A 411 -13.41 -22.76 -24.44
C LEU A 411 -14.17 -24.06 -24.09
N GLY A 412 -15.33 -23.98 -23.44
CA GLY A 412 -16.12 -25.09 -22.94
C GLY A 412 -17.20 -25.63 -23.90
N LYS A 413 -17.20 -25.27 -25.21
CA LYS A 413 -18.02 -25.93 -26.21
C LYS A 413 -17.38 -27.24 -26.67
N GLY A 414 -17.34 -28.24 -25.77
CA GLY A 414 -16.76 -29.54 -26.17
C GLY A 414 -16.86 -30.64 -25.13
N LYS A 415 -17.97 -30.78 -24.40
CA LYS A 415 -18.37 -32.07 -23.81
C LYS A 415 -19.89 -32.13 -23.76
N PRO A 416 -20.52 -33.05 -24.52
CA PRO A 416 -21.92 -33.36 -24.31
C PRO A 416 -22.05 -34.00 -22.93
N THR A 417 -22.93 -33.46 -22.09
CA THR A 417 -23.44 -34.14 -20.92
C THR A 417 -24.10 -35.42 -21.36
N VAL A 418 -23.46 -36.55 -21.10
CA VAL A 418 -24.11 -37.86 -21.18
C VAL A 418 -25.16 -37.86 -20.08
N SER A 419 -26.42 -37.76 -20.48
CA SER A 419 -27.57 -38.03 -19.61
C SER A 419 -27.53 -39.52 -19.25
N VAL A 420 -27.20 -39.82 -17.99
CA VAL A 420 -27.52 -41.11 -17.40
C VAL A 420 -28.97 -41.02 -16.91
N ASP A 421 -29.88 -41.20 -17.85
CA ASP A 421 -31.25 -41.61 -17.57
C ASP A 421 -31.34 -43.10 -17.78
N LYS A 422 -31.84 -43.77 -16.75
CA LYS A 422 -32.36 -45.15 -16.68
C LYS A 422 -31.31 -46.29 -16.59
N LEU A 423 -31.07 -46.77 -15.35
CA LEU A 423 -31.53 -48.15 -14.97
C LEU A 423 -31.54 -48.26 -13.43
#